data_9c4f7e6f40767e2c1a31282d70980cab
#
_entry.id   9c4f7e6f40767e2c1a31282d70980cab
#
_cell.length_a   1.000
_cell.length_b   1.000
_cell.length_c   1.000
_cell.angle_alpha   90.00
_cell.angle_beta   90.00
_cell.angle_gamma   90.00
#
_symmetry.space_group_name_H-M   'P 1'
#
loop_
_entity.id
_entity.type
_entity.pdbx_description
1 polymer ?
#
loop_
_entity_poly.entity_id
_entity_poly.type
_entity_poly.pdbx_seq_one_letter_code
_entity_poly.pdbx_strand_id
1 'polypeptide(L)'
;MQDSGIAILFKGINFQRLLGGLWVTLRIALVSIGLSCALGLLFGLLMLSRRKIAQVFCRVWLEIVRFLPQLVLLYIVYFGFARLFGWDLDGETSGILVFTFWGAAEMGDLIRGALTSIPLHQTESAAALGLTQWQIYRHVLIPQMLRRLLPQAINLSTRIIKTTALVKMINVTEVLKVGQQIIGQFYRSPDAAFWIYFVIFLMYFLVCWPISMLAKRLEKKWA
;
A
#
# COMPACT_ATOMS: atom_id res chain seq x y z
N MET A 1 -13.77 41.76 -1.82
CA MET A 1 -14.49 40.60 -1.27
C MET A 1 -13.46 39.50 -1.10
N GLN A 2 -13.13 39.10 0.14
CA GLN A 2 -12.33 37.93 0.38
C GLN A 2 -13.20 36.74 -0.02
N ASP A 3 -12.80 36.02 -1.07
CA ASP A 3 -13.47 34.77 -1.44
C ASP A 3 -13.42 33.86 -0.20
N SER A 4 -14.57 33.37 0.26
CA SER A 4 -14.58 32.36 1.32
C SER A 4 -13.71 31.20 0.85
N GLY A 5 -12.81 30.69 1.72
CA GLY A 5 -11.83 29.68 1.31
C GLY A 5 -12.42 28.45 0.63
N ILE A 6 -13.72 28.14 0.91
CA ILE A 6 -14.46 27.06 0.25
C ILE A 6 -14.83 27.39 -1.21
N ALA A 7 -15.04 28.67 -1.55
CA ALA A 7 -15.35 29.09 -2.91
C ALA A 7 -14.17 28.86 -3.88
N ILE A 8 -12.95 28.81 -3.36
CA ILE A 8 -11.72 28.53 -4.14
C ILE A 8 -11.80 27.15 -4.81
N LEU A 9 -12.44 26.18 -4.17
CA LEU A 9 -12.62 24.82 -4.72
C LEU A 9 -13.40 24.82 -6.03
N PHE A 10 -14.42 25.68 -6.11
CA PHE A 10 -15.31 25.76 -7.27
C PHE A 10 -14.89 26.84 -8.29
N LYS A 11 -13.77 27.52 -8.02
CA LYS A 11 -13.23 28.53 -8.92
C LYS A 11 -12.51 27.88 -10.10
N GLY A 12 -13.00 28.10 -11.30
CA GLY A 12 -12.46 27.48 -12.53
C GLY A 12 -12.55 25.96 -12.51
N ILE A 13 -11.42 25.29 -12.73
CA ILE A 13 -11.32 23.82 -12.82
C ILE A 13 -10.65 23.19 -11.59
N ASN A 14 -10.55 23.90 -10.45
CA ASN A 14 -9.79 23.43 -9.29
C ASN A 14 -10.29 22.10 -8.75
N PHE A 15 -11.60 21.92 -8.64
CA PHE A 15 -12.18 20.67 -8.19
C PHE A 15 -11.88 19.50 -9.14
N GLN A 16 -11.97 19.74 -10.46
CA GLN A 16 -11.60 18.72 -11.46
C GLN A 16 -10.13 18.37 -11.40
N ARG A 17 -9.24 19.35 -11.15
CA ARG A 17 -7.81 19.09 -10.94
C ARG A 17 -7.57 18.22 -9.72
N LEU A 18 -8.27 18.46 -8.60
CA LEU A 18 -8.18 17.61 -7.41
C LEU A 18 -8.65 16.17 -7.69
N LEU A 19 -9.74 15.99 -8.43
CA LEU A 19 -10.19 14.66 -8.85
C LEU A 19 -9.18 13.97 -9.77
N GLY A 20 -8.59 14.71 -10.70
CA GLY A 20 -7.49 14.20 -11.53
C GLY A 20 -6.28 13.77 -10.70
N GLY A 21 -5.88 14.58 -9.72
CA GLY A 21 -4.81 14.23 -8.78
C GLY A 21 -5.16 12.99 -7.93
N LEU A 22 -6.41 12.86 -7.47
CA LEU A 22 -6.89 11.67 -6.77
C LEU A 22 -6.80 10.42 -7.65
N TRP A 23 -7.14 10.55 -8.93
CA TRP A 23 -6.99 9.44 -9.88
C TRP A 23 -5.54 8.97 -10.01
N VAL A 24 -4.57 9.91 -10.09
CA VAL A 24 -3.13 9.58 -10.09
C VAL A 24 -2.73 8.85 -8.80
N THR A 25 -3.16 9.35 -7.65
CA THR A 25 -2.97 8.72 -6.33
C THR A 25 -3.46 7.26 -6.35
N LEU A 26 -4.71 7.05 -6.81
CA LEU A 26 -5.34 5.73 -6.84
C LEU A 26 -4.68 4.80 -7.86
N ARG A 27 -4.31 5.30 -9.03
CA ARG A 27 -3.62 4.52 -10.06
C ARG A 27 -2.29 3.97 -9.54
N ILE A 28 -1.45 4.82 -8.96
CA ILE A 28 -0.17 4.42 -8.35
C ILE A 28 -0.43 3.37 -7.25
N ALA A 29 -1.39 3.63 -6.35
CA ALA A 29 -1.70 2.73 -5.25
C ALA A 29 -2.19 1.37 -5.75
N LEU A 30 -3.16 1.32 -6.67
CA LEU A 30 -3.76 0.08 -7.15
C LEU A 30 -2.75 -0.80 -7.90
N VAL A 31 -1.91 -0.20 -8.74
CA VAL A 31 -0.85 -0.94 -9.44
C VAL A 31 0.14 -1.49 -8.42
N SER A 32 0.59 -0.67 -7.47
CA SER A 32 1.51 -1.11 -6.42
C SER A 32 0.92 -2.21 -5.54
N ILE A 33 -0.36 -2.13 -5.17
CA ILE A 33 -1.06 -3.18 -4.39
C ILE A 33 -1.13 -4.48 -5.19
N GLY A 34 -1.51 -4.43 -6.45
CA GLY A 34 -1.59 -5.62 -7.32
C GLY A 34 -0.24 -6.33 -7.43
N LEU A 35 0.82 -5.57 -7.73
CA LEU A 35 2.18 -6.10 -7.80
C LEU A 35 2.68 -6.58 -6.43
N SER A 36 2.35 -5.87 -5.34
CA SER A 36 2.69 -6.30 -3.97
C SER A 36 2.02 -7.61 -3.59
N CYS A 37 0.78 -7.84 -3.99
CA CYS A 37 0.10 -9.10 -3.76
C CYS A 37 0.79 -10.26 -4.52
N ALA A 38 1.11 -10.05 -5.80
CA ALA A 38 1.75 -11.06 -6.64
C ALA A 38 3.16 -11.41 -6.13
N LEU A 39 4.01 -10.41 -5.92
CA LEU A 39 5.37 -10.61 -5.42
C LEU A 39 5.39 -11.04 -3.96
N GLY A 40 4.46 -10.51 -3.14
CA GLY A 40 4.31 -10.91 -1.73
C GLY A 40 3.95 -12.39 -1.56
N LEU A 41 3.16 -12.95 -2.49
CA LEU A 41 2.90 -14.39 -2.50
C LEU A 41 4.20 -15.18 -2.71
N LEU A 42 5.02 -14.78 -3.67
CA LEU A 42 6.33 -15.40 -3.90
C LEU A 42 7.25 -15.28 -2.68
N PHE A 43 7.34 -14.09 -2.10
CA PHE A 43 8.12 -13.86 -0.87
C PHE A 43 7.61 -14.67 0.32
N GLY A 44 6.30 -14.73 0.53
CA GLY A 44 5.69 -15.51 1.59
C GLY A 44 6.01 -17.00 1.47
N LEU A 45 5.96 -17.55 0.25
CA LEU A 45 6.35 -18.94 -0.03
C LEU A 45 7.84 -19.17 0.19
N LEU A 46 8.70 -18.22 -0.19
CA LEU A 46 10.14 -18.30 0.08
C LEU A 46 10.45 -18.26 1.59
N MET A 47 9.74 -17.44 2.36
CA MET A 47 9.86 -17.38 3.82
C MET A 47 9.45 -18.69 4.52
N LEU A 48 8.55 -19.46 3.91
CA LEU A 48 8.10 -20.77 4.40
C LEU A 48 8.97 -21.92 3.90
N SER A 49 9.90 -21.65 2.98
CA SER A 49 10.83 -22.66 2.46
C SER A 49 11.70 -23.25 3.58
N ARG A 50 12.00 -24.54 3.50
CA ARG A 50 12.94 -25.21 4.42
C ARG A 50 14.41 -24.80 4.21
N ARG A 51 14.72 -24.08 3.14
CA ARG A 51 16.09 -23.64 2.80
C ARG A 51 16.47 -22.44 3.68
N LYS A 52 17.42 -22.63 4.58
CA LYS A 52 17.92 -21.58 5.49
C LYS A 52 18.37 -20.31 4.75
N ILE A 53 19.03 -20.46 3.59
CA ILE A 53 19.48 -19.35 2.77
C ILE A 53 18.29 -18.46 2.33
N ALA A 54 17.22 -19.07 1.84
CA ALA A 54 16.00 -18.33 1.43
C ALA A 54 15.36 -17.60 2.62
N GLN A 55 15.28 -18.25 3.78
CA GLN A 55 14.75 -17.64 4.99
C GLN A 55 15.59 -16.45 5.45
N VAL A 56 16.91 -16.60 5.46
CA VAL A 56 17.83 -15.50 5.87
C VAL A 56 17.73 -14.34 4.89
N PHE A 57 17.75 -14.61 3.58
CA PHE A 57 17.59 -13.59 2.56
C PHE A 57 16.28 -12.80 2.74
N CYS A 58 15.15 -13.50 2.87
CA CYS A 58 13.85 -12.84 3.05
C CYS A 58 13.77 -12.07 4.38
N ARG A 59 14.39 -12.57 5.44
CA ARG A 59 14.43 -11.87 6.73
C ARG A 59 15.25 -10.59 6.63
N VAL A 60 16.46 -10.66 6.07
CA VAL A 60 17.32 -9.47 5.88
C VAL A 60 16.62 -8.45 5.00
N TRP A 61 16.00 -8.89 3.92
CA TRP A 61 15.22 -8.01 3.05
C TRP A 61 14.10 -7.31 3.82
N LEU A 62 13.29 -8.06 4.58
CA LEU A 62 12.17 -7.52 5.35
C LEU A 62 12.65 -6.47 6.38
N GLU A 63 13.75 -6.75 7.07
CA GLU A 63 14.37 -5.81 8.03
C GLU A 63 14.85 -4.54 7.32
N ILE A 64 15.57 -4.66 6.20
CA ILE A 64 16.02 -3.50 5.42
C ILE A 64 14.82 -2.62 5.04
N VAL A 65 13.77 -3.22 4.51
CA VAL A 65 12.57 -2.50 4.06
C VAL A 65 11.84 -1.81 5.23
N ARG A 66 11.83 -2.40 6.41
CA ARG A 66 11.19 -1.85 7.61
C ARG A 66 12.00 -0.74 8.27
N PHE A 67 13.32 -0.83 8.24
CA PHE A 67 14.18 0.18 8.85
C PHE A 67 14.37 1.42 7.97
N LEU A 68 14.31 1.27 6.63
CA LEU A 68 14.50 2.39 5.74
C LEU A 68 13.26 3.31 5.71
N PRO A 69 13.44 4.63 5.92
CA PRO A 69 12.36 5.58 5.67
C PRO A 69 11.93 5.51 4.20
N GLN A 70 10.62 5.32 3.96
CA GLN A 70 10.07 5.14 2.60
C GLN A 70 10.41 6.32 1.67
N LEU A 71 10.46 7.55 2.21
CA LEU A 71 10.87 8.73 1.44
C LEU A 71 12.32 8.64 0.96
N VAL A 72 13.23 8.14 1.81
CA VAL A 72 14.64 7.95 1.45
C VAL A 72 14.76 6.90 0.35
N LEU A 73 14.04 5.78 0.47
CA LEU A 73 14.01 4.75 -0.57
C LEU A 73 13.49 5.32 -1.90
N LEU A 74 12.45 6.18 -1.84
CA LEU A 74 11.91 6.83 -3.02
C LEU A 74 12.94 7.73 -3.72
N TYR A 75 13.72 8.50 -2.96
CA TYR A 75 14.79 9.32 -3.52
C TYR A 75 15.95 8.48 -4.08
N ILE A 76 16.33 7.39 -3.41
CA ILE A 76 17.36 6.48 -3.90
C ILE A 76 16.95 5.86 -5.25
N VAL A 77 15.71 5.43 -5.39
CA VAL A 77 15.23 4.85 -6.65
C VAL A 77 15.14 5.93 -7.72
N TYR A 78 14.49 7.06 -7.44
CA TYR A 78 14.25 8.11 -8.44
C TYR A 78 15.56 8.73 -8.96
N PHE A 79 16.47 9.15 -8.07
CA PHE A 79 17.72 9.78 -8.45
C PHE A 79 18.84 8.80 -8.70
N GLY A 80 18.86 7.66 -8.00
CA GLY A 80 19.93 6.68 -8.04
C GLY A 80 19.91 5.85 -9.31
N PHE A 81 18.73 5.46 -9.82
CA PHE A 81 18.63 4.65 -11.04
C PHE A 81 19.15 5.42 -12.26
N ALA A 82 18.82 6.71 -12.38
CA ALA A 82 19.35 7.54 -13.44
C ALA A 82 20.89 7.61 -13.39
N ARG A 83 21.44 7.76 -12.19
CA ARG A 83 22.89 7.91 -12.00
C ARG A 83 23.67 6.60 -12.16
N LEU A 84 23.13 5.48 -11.64
CA LEU A 84 23.87 4.20 -11.60
C LEU A 84 23.71 3.37 -12.86
N PHE A 85 22.51 3.41 -13.47
CA PHE A 85 22.13 2.55 -14.60
C PHE A 85 21.87 3.34 -15.89
N GLY A 86 21.87 4.68 -15.84
CA GLY A 86 21.48 5.52 -16.97
C GLY A 86 19.98 5.44 -17.32
N TRP A 87 19.17 4.91 -16.40
CA TRP A 87 17.71 4.77 -16.61
C TRP A 87 16.97 5.94 -15.98
N ASP A 88 16.43 6.79 -16.81
CA ASP A 88 15.64 7.93 -16.35
C ASP A 88 14.19 7.48 -16.12
N LEU A 89 13.93 7.07 -14.87
CA LEU A 89 12.60 6.63 -14.45
C LEU A 89 11.73 7.85 -14.14
N ASP A 90 10.53 7.88 -14.69
CA ASP A 90 9.56 8.89 -14.30
C ASP A 90 9.11 8.71 -12.84
N GLY A 91 8.57 9.78 -12.25
CA GLY A 91 8.20 9.76 -10.84
C GLY A 91 7.11 8.74 -10.48
N GLU A 92 6.13 8.51 -11.38
CA GLU A 92 5.07 7.53 -11.13
C GLU A 92 5.64 6.10 -11.09
N THR A 93 6.47 5.75 -12.07
CA THR A 93 7.14 4.43 -12.13
C THR A 93 8.03 4.22 -10.91
N SER A 94 8.80 5.24 -10.52
CA SER A 94 9.63 5.18 -9.31
C SER A 94 8.78 4.95 -8.05
N GLY A 95 7.65 5.64 -7.92
CA GLY A 95 6.70 5.43 -6.84
C GLY A 95 6.13 4.02 -6.82
N ILE A 96 5.67 3.52 -7.97
CA ILE A 96 5.13 2.16 -8.11
C ILE A 96 6.18 1.12 -7.72
N LEU A 97 7.43 1.26 -8.18
CA LEU A 97 8.52 0.35 -7.84
C LEU A 97 8.78 0.31 -6.32
N VAL A 98 8.90 1.48 -5.69
CA VAL A 98 9.20 1.58 -4.25
C VAL A 98 8.06 1.01 -3.41
N PHE A 99 6.80 1.38 -3.72
CA PHE A 99 5.66 0.88 -2.94
C PHE A 99 5.40 -0.60 -3.20
N THR A 100 5.69 -1.10 -4.40
CA THR A 100 5.64 -2.54 -4.70
C THR A 100 6.70 -3.30 -3.92
N PHE A 101 7.93 -2.79 -3.90
CA PHE A 101 9.05 -3.40 -3.19
C PHE A 101 8.78 -3.50 -1.69
N TRP A 102 8.32 -2.40 -1.09
CA TRP A 102 7.91 -2.36 0.30
C TRP A 102 6.68 -3.22 0.57
N GLY A 103 5.64 -3.06 -0.23
CA GLY A 103 4.38 -3.78 -0.06
C GLY A 103 4.53 -5.29 -0.25
N ALA A 104 5.43 -5.76 -1.14
CA ALA A 104 5.71 -7.17 -1.34
C ALA A 104 6.37 -7.82 -0.11
N ALA A 105 7.31 -7.12 0.54
CA ALA A 105 7.94 -7.59 1.77
C ALA A 105 6.92 -7.73 2.91
N GLU A 106 6.09 -6.70 3.13
CA GLU A 106 5.04 -6.70 4.14
C GLU A 106 3.98 -7.77 3.84
N MET A 107 3.50 -7.88 2.59
CA MET A 107 2.53 -8.89 2.19
C MET A 107 3.08 -10.32 2.37
N GLY A 108 4.35 -10.54 2.03
CA GLY A 108 5.00 -11.84 2.23
C GLY A 108 5.05 -12.24 3.71
N ASP A 109 5.37 -11.30 4.59
CA ASP A 109 5.37 -11.55 6.03
C ASP A 109 3.96 -11.79 6.59
N LEU A 110 2.94 -11.08 6.08
CA LEU A 110 1.53 -11.34 6.41
C LEU A 110 1.10 -12.74 5.99
N ILE A 111 1.47 -13.20 4.80
CA ILE A 111 1.17 -14.57 4.31
C ILE A 111 1.86 -15.60 5.19
N ARG A 112 3.16 -15.43 5.48
CA ARG A 112 3.91 -16.30 6.39
C ARG A 112 3.24 -16.34 7.76
N GLY A 113 2.95 -15.16 8.35
CA GLY A 113 2.33 -15.05 9.67
C GLY A 113 0.95 -15.70 9.74
N ALA A 114 0.11 -15.49 8.71
CA ALA A 114 -1.22 -16.09 8.64
C ALA A 114 -1.17 -17.62 8.60
N LEU A 115 -0.21 -18.20 7.85
CA LEU A 115 -0.06 -19.65 7.77
C LEU A 115 0.54 -20.24 9.06
N THR A 116 1.60 -19.63 9.60
CA THR A 116 2.28 -20.11 10.81
C THR A 116 1.46 -19.91 12.08
N SER A 117 0.44 -19.06 12.06
CA SER A 117 -0.48 -18.87 13.19
C SER A 117 -1.52 -19.99 13.32
N ILE A 118 -1.65 -20.88 12.31
CA ILE A 118 -2.57 -22.03 12.37
C ILE A 118 -1.95 -23.07 13.29
N PRO A 119 -2.68 -23.55 14.33
CA PRO A 119 -2.15 -24.52 15.27
C PRO A 119 -1.78 -25.84 14.58
N LEU A 120 -0.66 -26.44 14.99
CA LEU A 120 -0.12 -27.67 14.38
C LEU A 120 -1.10 -28.83 14.42
N HIS A 121 -1.91 -28.95 15.50
CA HIS A 121 -2.90 -30.02 15.64
C HIS A 121 -3.93 -30.05 14.49
N GLN A 122 -4.18 -28.90 13.78
CA GLN A 122 -5.04 -28.88 12.60
C GLN A 122 -4.47 -29.75 11.46
N THR A 123 -3.16 -29.70 11.29
CA THR A 123 -2.47 -30.54 10.29
C THR A 123 -2.40 -31.99 10.73
N GLU A 124 -2.11 -32.22 12.01
CA GLU A 124 -2.00 -33.57 12.60
C GLU A 124 -3.35 -34.31 12.58
N SER A 125 -4.44 -33.66 12.99
CA SER A 125 -5.78 -34.20 12.94
C SER A 125 -6.23 -34.55 11.51
N ALA A 126 -5.94 -33.64 10.55
CA ALA A 126 -6.26 -33.88 9.15
C ALA A 126 -5.45 -35.09 8.59
N ALA A 127 -4.19 -35.24 8.98
CA ALA A 127 -3.36 -36.38 8.61
C ALA A 127 -3.87 -37.66 9.23
N ALA A 128 -4.33 -37.63 10.49
CA ALA A 128 -4.93 -38.81 11.17
C ALA A 128 -6.23 -39.29 10.50
N LEU A 129 -6.96 -38.37 9.83
CA LEU A 129 -8.13 -38.68 8.99
C LEU A 129 -7.75 -39.24 7.61
N GLY A 130 -6.46 -39.43 7.31
CA GLY A 130 -5.97 -39.97 6.05
C GLY A 130 -5.90 -38.97 4.90
N LEU A 131 -6.00 -37.67 5.16
CA LEU A 131 -5.85 -36.64 4.11
C LEU A 131 -4.40 -36.59 3.63
N THR A 132 -4.22 -36.52 2.32
CA THR A 132 -2.92 -36.23 1.71
C THR A 132 -2.46 -34.81 2.01
N GLN A 133 -1.16 -34.52 1.92
CA GLN A 133 -0.59 -33.19 2.14
C GLN A 133 -1.30 -32.12 1.29
N TRP A 134 -1.56 -32.40 0.01
CA TRP A 134 -2.28 -31.50 -0.88
C TRP A 134 -3.71 -31.19 -0.40
N GLN A 135 -4.43 -32.25 0.07
CA GLN A 135 -5.78 -32.09 0.63
C GLN A 135 -5.77 -31.26 1.91
N ILE A 136 -4.77 -31.47 2.78
CA ILE A 136 -4.57 -30.69 4.01
C ILE A 136 -4.35 -29.19 3.64
N TYR A 137 -3.45 -28.90 2.72
CA TYR A 137 -3.25 -27.52 2.27
C TYR A 137 -4.53 -26.90 1.70
N ARG A 138 -5.17 -27.58 0.76
CA ARG A 138 -6.31 -27.03 0.01
C ARG A 138 -7.57 -26.87 0.87
N HIS A 139 -7.88 -27.83 1.75
CA HIS A 139 -9.16 -27.85 2.46
C HIS A 139 -9.06 -27.38 3.92
N VAL A 140 -7.88 -27.41 4.52
CA VAL A 140 -7.70 -27.05 5.93
C VAL A 140 -6.90 -25.74 6.08
N LEU A 141 -5.68 -25.70 5.54
CA LEU A 141 -4.75 -24.59 5.80
C LEU A 141 -5.08 -23.33 5.00
N ILE A 142 -5.25 -23.44 3.67
CA ILE A 142 -5.50 -22.28 2.81
C ILE A 142 -6.79 -21.54 3.19
N PRO A 143 -7.94 -22.19 3.44
CA PRO A 143 -9.14 -21.48 3.86
C PRO A 143 -8.99 -20.75 5.20
N GLN A 144 -8.30 -21.35 6.17
CA GLN A 144 -8.02 -20.71 7.45
C GLN A 144 -7.00 -19.56 7.32
N MET A 145 -5.93 -19.78 6.54
CA MET A 145 -4.94 -18.74 6.22
C MET A 145 -5.60 -17.52 5.58
N LEU A 146 -6.46 -17.69 4.58
CA LEU A 146 -7.13 -16.58 3.89
C LEU A 146 -8.00 -15.76 4.83
N ARG A 147 -8.71 -16.40 5.77
CA ARG A 147 -9.51 -15.68 6.78
C ARG A 147 -8.65 -14.76 7.64
N ARG A 148 -7.45 -15.19 8.02
CA ARG A 148 -6.51 -14.40 8.83
C ARG A 148 -5.76 -13.35 8.00
N LEU A 149 -5.44 -13.67 6.74
CA LEU A 149 -4.68 -12.83 5.84
C LEU A 149 -5.49 -11.64 5.32
N LEU A 150 -6.74 -11.88 4.85
CA LEU A 150 -7.51 -10.88 4.12
C LEU A 150 -7.71 -9.56 4.87
N PRO A 151 -8.09 -9.53 6.17
CA PRO A 151 -8.24 -8.26 6.89
C PRO A 151 -6.93 -7.46 6.96
N GLN A 152 -5.80 -8.16 7.18
CA GLN A 152 -4.48 -7.54 7.27
C GLN A 152 -4.00 -7.03 5.91
N ALA A 153 -4.22 -7.78 4.82
CA ALA A 153 -3.91 -7.38 3.46
C ALA A 153 -4.71 -6.13 3.04
N ILE A 154 -5.99 -6.05 3.41
CA ILE A 154 -6.82 -4.85 3.19
C ILE A 154 -6.27 -3.64 3.98
N ASN A 155 -5.84 -3.84 5.23
CA ASN A 155 -5.21 -2.78 6.02
C ASN A 155 -3.88 -2.33 5.41
N LEU A 156 -3.06 -3.25 4.89
CA LEU A 156 -1.85 -2.91 4.15
C LEU A 156 -2.17 -2.09 2.90
N SER A 157 -3.22 -2.45 2.15
CA SER A 157 -3.67 -1.70 0.98
C SER A 157 -4.03 -0.25 1.31
N THR A 158 -4.73 -0.01 2.42
CA THR A 158 -5.03 1.38 2.86
C THR A 158 -3.78 2.14 3.30
N ARG A 159 -2.77 1.46 3.84
CA ARG A 159 -1.46 2.06 4.13
C ARG A 159 -0.77 2.48 2.84
N ILE A 160 -0.72 1.62 1.82
CA ILE A 160 -0.14 1.95 0.51
C ILE A 160 -0.82 3.19 -0.08
N ILE A 161 -2.17 3.24 -0.13
CA ILE A 161 -2.92 4.39 -0.64
C ILE A 161 -2.50 5.70 0.06
N LYS A 162 -2.39 5.71 1.38
CA LYS A 162 -1.98 6.90 2.14
C LYS A 162 -0.51 7.28 1.90
N THR A 163 0.34 6.30 1.69
CA THR A 163 1.78 6.49 1.49
C THR A 163 2.11 7.07 0.11
N THR A 164 1.22 6.91 -0.88
CA THR A 164 1.42 7.52 -2.20
C THR A 164 1.55 9.05 -2.15
N ALA A 165 1.08 9.72 -1.11
CA ALA A 165 1.30 11.15 -0.89
C ALA A 165 2.79 11.54 -0.90
N LEU A 166 3.72 10.60 -0.67
CA LEU A 166 5.17 10.85 -0.71
C LEU A 166 5.69 11.14 -2.12
N VAL A 167 5.02 10.67 -3.18
CA VAL A 167 5.52 10.87 -4.56
C VAL A 167 5.48 12.33 -5.01
N LYS A 168 4.76 13.19 -4.30
CA LYS A 168 4.85 14.64 -4.53
C LYS A 168 6.28 15.17 -4.39
N MET A 169 7.10 14.54 -3.55
CA MET A 169 8.48 14.93 -3.28
C MET A 169 9.41 14.66 -4.48
N ILE A 170 9.02 13.78 -5.39
CA ILE A 170 9.67 13.51 -6.67
C ILE A 170 8.88 14.07 -7.85
N ASN A 171 8.16 15.15 -7.61
CA ASN A 171 7.45 15.96 -8.61
C ASN A 171 6.23 15.31 -9.27
N VAL A 172 5.69 14.21 -8.78
CA VAL A 172 4.43 13.63 -9.28
C VAL A 172 3.24 14.48 -8.88
N THR A 173 2.39 14.81 -9.86
CA THR A 173 1.21 15.65 -9.64
C THR A 173 0.01 14.81 -9.22
N GLU A 174 0.06 14.32 -7.98
CA GLU A 174 -1.03 13.62 -7.30
C GLU A 174 -1.89 14.61 -6.48
N VAL A 175 -2.90 14.13 -5.77
CA VAL A 175 -3.91 14.98 -5.11
C VAL A 175 -3.31 16.01 -4.15
N LEU A 176 -2.31 15.65 -3.35
CA LEU A 176 -1.70 16.57 -2.39
C LEU A 176 -0.88 17.65 -3.08
N LYS A 177 -0.16 17.31 -4.16
CA LYS A 177 0.58 18.27 -4.97
C LYS A 177 -0.35 19.24 -5.70
N VAL A 178 -1.45 18.72 -6.28
CA VAL A 178 -2.48 19.59 -6.87
C VAL A 178 -3.02 20.57 -5.84
N GLY A 179 -3.32 20.10 -4.63
CA GLY A 179 -3.76 20.97 -3.54
C GLY A 179 -2.75 22.07 -3.21
N GLN A 180 -1.45 21.74 -3.14
CA GLN A 180 -0.39 22.72 -2.92
C GLN A 180 -0.29 23.75 -4.04
N GLN A 181 -0.47 23.32 -5.30
CA GLN A 181 -0.50 24.23 -6.44
C GLN A 181 -1.68 25.22 -6.35
N ILE A 182 -2.87 24.74 -5.95
CA ILE A 182 -4.05 25.59 -5.77
C ILE A 182 -3.79 26.59 -4.62
N ILE A 183 -3.29 26.15 -3.47
CA ILE A 183 -2.94 27.02 -2.35
C ILE A 183 -1.96 28.11 -2.80
N GLY A 184 -0.94 27.74 -3.58
CA GLY A 184 0.04 28.69 -4.11
C GLY A 184 -0.57 29.75 -5.04
N GLN A 185 -1.62 29.41 -5.80
CA GLN A 185 -2.35 30.37 -6.65
C GLN A 185 -3.19 31.35 -5.81
N PHE A 186 -3.67 30.92 -4.64
CA PHE A 186 -4.53 31.70 -3.75
C PHE A 186 -3.83 32.10 -2.44
N TYR A 187 -2.52 32.37 -2.50
CA TYR A 187 -1.68 32.67 -1.33
C TYR A 187 -2.16 33.86 -0.48
N ARG A 188 -2.95 34.78 -1.08
CA ARG A 188 -3.53 35.93 -0.39
C ARG A 188 -4.78 35.59 0.43
N SER A 189 -5.34 34.40 0.27
CA SER A 189 -6.53 33.96 1.03
C SER A 189 -6.08 33.13 2.22
N PRO A 190 -6.17 33.64 3.46
CA PRO A 190 -5.65 32.95 4.67
C PRO A 190 -6.24 31.55 4.86
N ASP A 191 -7.52 31.40 4.51
CA ASP A 191 -8.27 30.15 4.72
C ASP A 191 -8.11 29.13 3.58
N ALA A 192 -7.44 29.48 2.48
CA ALA A 192 -7.29 28.59 1.32
C ALA A 192 -6.63 27.28 1.68
N ALA A 193 -5.55 27.32 2.46
CA ALA A 193 -4.81 26.14 2.87
C ALA A 193 -5.68 25.19 3.71
N PHE A 194 -6.42 25.73 4.69
CA PHE A 194 -7.30 24.95 5.55
C PHE A 194 -8.35 24.19 4.72
N TRP A 195 -9.08 24.87 3.85
CA TRP A 195 -10.17 24.26 3.08
C TRP A 195 -9.66 23.26 2.04
N ILE A 196 -8.55 23.55 1.36
CA ILE A 196 -7.96 22.62 0.39
C ILE A 196 -7.49 21.34 1.08
N TYR A 197 -6.75 21.43 2.21
CA TYR A 197 -6.30 20.25 2.94
C TYR A 197 -7.46 19.50 3.59
N PHE A 198 -8.52 20.21 4.03
CA PHE A 198 -9.72 19.55 4.56
C PHE A 198 -10.42 18.72 3.47
N VAL A 199 -10.53 19.23 2.25
CA VAL A 199 -11.11 18.47 1.13
C VAL A 199 -10.23 17.28 0.76
N ILE A 200 -8.91 17.44 0.70
CA ILE A 200 -7.99 16.32 0.47
C ILE A 200 -8.14 15.26 1.58
N PHE A 201 -8.25 15.67 2.83
CA PHE A 201 -8.55 14.76 3.94
C PHE A 201 -9.84 14.00 3.71
N LEU A 202 -10.93 14.68 3.32
CA LEU A 202 -12.20 14.03 2.99
C LEU A 202 -12.07 13.06 1.82
N MET A 203 -11.31 13.39 0.77
CA MET A 203 -11.05 12.50 -0.37
C MET A 203 -10.35 11.21 0.08
N TYR A 204 -9.26 11.31 0.87
CA TYR A 204 -8.60 10.11 1.43
C TYR A 204 -9.52 9.34 2.38
N PHE A 205 -10.30 10.04 3.20
CA PHE A 205 -11.26 9.42 4.12
C PHE A 205 -12.31 8.61 3.35
N LEU A 206 -12.95 9.21 2.33
CA LEU A 206 -13.97 8.55 1.52
C LEU A 206 -13.45 7.32 0.76
N VAL A 207 -12.18 7.31 0.38
CA VAL A 207 -11.54 6.15 -0.24
C VAL A 207 -11.15 5.10 0.80
N CYS A 208 -10.46 5.48 1.87
CA CYS A 208 -9.86 4.53 2.80
C CYS A 208 -10.86 3.99 3.84
N TRP A 209 -11.86 4.77 4.23
CA TRP A 209 -12.82 4.37 5.26
C TRP A 209 -13.68 3.16 4.86
N PRO A 210 -14.29 3.09 3.66
CA PRO A 210 -15.05 1.90 3.23
C PRO A 210 -14.18 0.65 3.17
N ILE A 211 -12.93 0.79 2.68
CA ILE A 211 -11.95 -0.29 2.60
C ILE A 211 -11.62 -0.82 4.01
N SER A 212 -11.36 0.09 4.97
CA SER A 212 -11.08 -0.26 6.36
C SER A 212 -12.29 -0.88 7.06
N MET A 213 -13.51 -0.41 6.75
CA MET A 213 -14.75 -1.02 7.27
C MET A 213 -14.93 -2.45 6.77
N LEU A 214 -14.57 -2.72 5.51
CA LEU A 214 -14.59 -4.09 4.96
C LEU A 214 -13.63 -4.99 5.73
N ALA A 215 -12.40 -4.54 6.00
CA ALA A 215 -11.43 -5.30 6.80
C ALA A 215 -11.99 -5.67 8.18
N LYS A 216 -12.54 -4.67 8.90
CA LYS A 216 -13.15 -4.88 10.22
C LYS A 216 -14.34 -5.85 10.20
N ARG A 217 -15.19 -5.78 9.16
CA ARG A 217 -16.32 -6.72 9.00
C ARG A 217 -15.86 -8.15 8.77
N LEU A 218 -14.83 -8.34 7.94
CA LEU A 218 -14.24 -9.64 7.70
C LEU A 218 -13.59 -10.21 8.97
N GLU A 219 -12.84 -9.40 9.68
CA GLU A 219 -12.22 -9.76 10.95
C GLU A 219 -13.27 -10.23 11.97
N LYS A 220 -14.34 -9.44 12.18
CA LYS A 220 -15.43 -9.79 13.08
C LYS A 220 -16.21 -11.04 12.65
N LYS A 221 -16.34 -11.29 11.34
CA LYS A 221 -17.05 -12.47 10.81
C LYS A 221 -16.25 -13.76 11.02
N TRP A 222 -14.92 -13.65 11.08
CA TRP A 222 -14.01 -14.82 11.09
C TRP A 222 -13.24 -14.99 12.41
N ALA A 223 -13.42 -14.05 13.38
CA ALA A 223 -12.99 -14.22 14.77
C ALA A 223 -13.90 -15.20 15.51
#